data_d7276165036695200d79e50adcab9d3f
#
_entry.id   d7276165036695200d79e50adcab9d3f
#
_cell.length_a   1.000
_cell.length_b   1.000
_cell.length_c   1.000
_cell.angle_alpha   90.00
_cell.angle_beta   90.00
_cell.angle_gamma   90.00
#
_symmetry.space_group_name_H-M   'P 1'
#
loop_
_entity.id
_entity.type
_entity.pdbx_description
1 polymer ?
#
loop_
_entity_poly.entity_id
_entity_poly.type
_entity_poly.pdbx_seq_one_letter_code
_entity_poly.pdbx_strand_id
1 'polypeptide(L)'
;TIDKLVKQGAEVYYIAFSSCEESVPDGFPKDVLRTEVKEATSRLGIKPENLFVLDYKVRYFSYNRQEILEDLIKFRKQIDPDLVMMPSLNDVHQDHATIAHEAVRAFKNRNILCYELAWNNFKFSMDYFITVTDEHLGVKINALSEYKSQIAIRNYASEEFVKSLARVRGSQIQREYAEVFEVVRLID
;
A
#
# COMPACT_ATOMS: atom_id res chain seq x y z
N THR A 1 1.11 -8.27 -6.14
CA THR A 1 2.41 -8.51 -5.44
C THR A 1 2.21 -9.17 -4.08
N ILE A 2 1.42 -8.58 -3.14
CA ILE A 2 1.30 -9.08 -1.76
C ILE A 2 0.92 -10.57 -1.72
N ASP A 3 -0.15 -10.99 -2.41
CA ASP A 3 -0.56 -12.41 -2.48
C ASP A 3 0.56 -13.32 -2.99
N LYS A 4 1.32 -12.86 -4.00
CA LYS A 4 2.48 -13.62 -4.50
C LYS A 4 3.55 -13.81 -3.43
N LEU A 5 3.89 -12.76 -2.69
CA LEU A 5 4.88 -12.83 -1.61
C LEU A 5 4.42 -13.75 -0.47
N VAL A 6 3.16 -13.65 -0.06
CA VAL A 6 2.57 -14.53 0.96
C VAL A 6 2.64 -15.99 0.52
N LYS A 7 2.27 -16.31 -0.73
CA LYS A 7 2.38 -17.68 -1.30
C LYS A 7 3.82 -18.19 -1.38
N GLN A 8 4.80 -17.30 -1.46
CA GLN A 8 6.22 -17.61 -1.41
C GLN A 8 6.78 -17.75 0.01
N GLY A 9 5.94 -17.60 1.03
CA GLY A 9 6.30 -17.74 2.44
C GLY A 9 6.73 -16.47 3.13
N ALA A 10 6.59 -15.30 2.50
CA ALA A 10 6.88 -14.04 3.17
C ALA A 10 5.83 -13.74 4.25
N GLU A 11 6.29 -13.29 5.41
CA GLU A 11 5.43 -12.74 6.43
C GLU A 11 5.19 -11.25 6.16
N VAL A 12 3.93 -10.89 5.91
CA VAL A 12 3.55 -9.53 5.53
C VAL A 12 2.91 -8.81 6.70
N TYR A 13 3.37 -7.60 6.96
CA TYR A 13 2.82 -6.67 7.93
C TYR A 13 2.17 -5.49 7.21
N TYR A 14 1.01 -5.06 7.66
CA TYR A 14 0.28 -3.94 7.08
C TYR A 14 0.09 -2.84 8.13
N ILE A 15 0.55 -1.63 7.82
CA ILE A 15 0.45 -0.48 8.72
C ILE A 15 -0.39 0.59 8.02
N ALA A 16 -1.61 0.79 8.51
CA ALA A 16 -2.47 1.91 8.13
C ALA A 16 -2.28 3.04 9.16
N PHE A 17 -1.81 4.21 8.74
CA PHE A 17 -1.54 5.33 9.64
C PHE A 17 -2.80 6.06 10.09
N SER A 18 -3.95 5.81 9.46
CA SER A 18 -5.24 6.42 9.79
C SER A 18 -6.37 5.46 9.51
N SER A 19 -7.44 5.53 10.32
CA SER A 19 -8.75 4.97 10.00
C SER A 19 -9.54 5.82 9.00
N CYS A 20 -9.01 7.00 8.61
CA CYS A 20 -9.59 7.91 7.62
C CYS A 20 -11.07 8.28 7.86
N GLU A 21 -11.49 8.43 9.11
CA GLU A 21 -12.88 8.68 9.51
C GLU A 21 -13.51 9.91 8.82
N GLU A 22 -12.70 10.95 8.56
CA GLU A 22 -13.13 12.16 7.85
C GLU A 22 -13.39 11.92 6.34
N SER A 23 -12.95 10.78 5.80
CA SER A 23 -13.11 10.42 4.38
C SER A 23 -14.23 9.39 4.15
N VAL A 24 -14.92 8.98 5.22
CA VAL A 24 -16.05 8.04 5.14
C VAL A 24 -17.26 8.77 4.58
N PRO A 25 -17.89 8.26 3.50
CA PRO A 25 -19.11 8.84 2.94
C PRO A 25 -20.29 8.79 3.91
N ASP A 26 -21.27 9.67 3.69
CA ASP A 26 -22.52 9.63 4.43
C ASP A 26 -23.23 8.26 4.23
N GLY A 27 -23.89 7.80 5.29
CA GLY A 27 -24.57 6.50 5.32
C GLY A 27 -23.75 5.33 5.83
N PHE A 28 -22.45 5.53 6.09
CA PHE A 28 -21.59 4.54 6.73
C PHE A 28 -21.17 4.98 8.14
N PRO A 29 -20.94 4.01 9.08
CA PRO A 29 -20.30 4.32 10.36
C PRO A 29 -18.94 4.97 10.14
N LYS A 30 -18.55 5.93 10.97
CA LYS A 30 -17.27 6.65 10.81
C LYS A 30 -16.04 5.73 10.92
N ASP A 31 -16.14 4.67 11.69
CA ASP A 31 -15.11 3.66 11.92
C ASP A 31 -15.14 2.48 10.90
N VAL A 32 -16.02 2.54 9.90
CA VAL A 32 -16.22 1.42 8.93
C VAL A 32 -14.90 0.95 8.31
N LEU A 33 -13.97 1.86 8.01
CA LEU A 33 -12.69 1.53 7.40
C LEU A 33 -11.79 0.66 8.28
N ARG A 34 -11.99 0.66 9.61
CA ARG A 34 -11.30 -0.28 10.51
C ARG A 34 -11.76 -1.73 10.30
N THR A 35 -13.02 -1.93 9.97
CA THR A 35 -13.56 -3.25 9.63
C THR A 35 -13.15 -3.64 8.21
N GLU A 36 -13.31 -2.74 7.26
CA GLU A 36 -13.00 -2.98 5.85
C GLU A 36 -11.50 -3.33 5.64
N VAL A 37 -10.57 -2.66 6.34
CA VAL A 37 -9.14 -2.99 6.24
C VAL A 37 -8.82 -4.38 6.81
N LYS A 38 -9.51 -4.83 7.87
CA LYS A 38 -9.35 -6.18 8.42
C LYS A 38 -9.78 -7.25 7.41
N GLU A 39 -10.94 -7.05 6.79
CA GLU A 39 -11.44 -7.97 5.76
C GLU A 39 -10.51 -7.98 4.54
N ALA A 40 -10.11 -6.81 4.04
CA ALA A 40 -9.22 -6.68 2.90
C ALA A 40 -7.85 -7.34 3.13
N THR A 41 -7.23 -7.11 4.28
CA THR A 41 -5.92 -7.71 4.62
C THR A 41 -6.03 -9.22 4.84
N SER A 42 -7.15 -9.71 5.39
CA SER A 42 -7.45 -11.14 5.50
C SER A 42 -7.52 -11.80 4.11
N ARG A 43 -8.17 -11.16 3.11
CA ARG A 43 -8.19 -11.65 1.72
C ARG A 43 -6.80 -11.77 1.10
N LEU A 44 -5.86 -10.92 1.51
CA LEU A 44 -4.47 -10.95 1.06
C LEU A 44 -3.61 -11.99 1.80
N GLY A 45 -4.17 -12.72 2.78
CA GLY A 45 -3.46 -13.69 3.59
C GLY A 45 -2.58 -13.06 4.68
N ILE A 46 -2.79 -11.80 5.02
CA ILE A 46 -2.11 -11.12 6.12
C ILE A 46 -2.77 -11.55 7.44
N LYS A 47 -1.97 -11.99 8.40
CA LYS A 47 -2.46 -12.41 9.71
C LYS A 47 -3.04 -11.23 10.49
N PRO A 48 -4.11 -11.42 11.28
CA PRO A 48 -4.71 -10.33 12.06
C PRO A 48 -3.72 -9.61 13.00
N GLU A 49 -2.77 -10.34 13.60
CA GLU A 49 -1.73 -9.79 14.47
C GLU A 49 -0.69 -8.93 13.74
N ASN A 50 -0.64 -9.05 12.41
CA ASN A 50 0.26 -8.29 11.54
C ASN A 50 -0.40 -7.04 10.93
N LEU A 51 -1.67 -6.77 11.30
CA LEU A 51 -2.37 -5.55 10.91
C LEU A 51 -2.31 -4.51 12.04
N PHE A 52 -1.76 -3.34 11.74
CA PHE A 52 -1.74 -2.17 12.62
C PHE A 52 -2.54 -1.04 12.00
N VAL A 53 -3.49 -0.49 12.75
CA VAL A 53 -4.28 0.68 12.34
C VAL A 53 -4.08 1.77 13.38
N LEU A 54 -3.37 2.82 12.99
CA LEU A 54 -3.06 3.98 13.82
C LEU A 54 -4.16 5.05 13.71
N ASP A 55 -4.08 6.06 14.55
CA ASP A 55 -5.12 7.08 14.71
C ASP A 55 -4.69 8.48 14.25
N TYR A 56 -3.73 8.57 13.33
CA TYR A 56 -3.35 9.87 12.77
C TYR A 56 -4.51 10.46 11.96
N LYS A 57 -4.77 11.73 12.18
CA LYS A 57 -5.83 12.42 11.45
C LYS A 57 -5.45 12.60 9.99
N VAL A 58 -6.27 12.07 9.08
CA VAL A 58 -6.05 12.19 7.63
C VAL A 58 -5.99 13.66 7.21
N ARG A 59 -5.11 13.99 6.26
CA ARG A 59 -4.74 15.33 5.77
C ARG A 59 -3.90 16.16 6.73
N TYR A 60 -3.52 15.62 7.90
CA TYR A 60 -2.73 16.33 8.92
C TYR A 60 -1.40 15.64 9.24
N PHE A 61 -0.96 14.64 8.45
CA PHE A 61 0.28 13.90 8.72
C PHE A 61 1.52 14.78 8.70
N SER A 62 1.51 15.83 7.87
CA SER A 62 2.61 16.79 7.80
C SER A 62 2.87 17.54 9.12
N TYR A 63 1.88 17.65 9.99
CA TYR A 63 2.03 18.24 11.31
C TYR A 63 2.56 17.24 12.36
N ASN A 64 2.43 15.94 12.09
CA ASN A 64 2.82 14.86 13.01
C ASN A 64 4.04 14.08 12.49
N ARG A 65 4.90 14.73 11.69
CA ARG A 65 6.04 14.05 11.02
C ARG A 65 6.96 13.34 12.00
N GLN A 66 7.25 13.96 13.15
CA GLN A 66 8.16 13.37 14.12
C GLN A 66 7.54 12.15 14.80
N GLU A 67 6.27 12.22 15.18
CA GLU A 67 5.54 11.10 15.78
C GLU A 67 5.44 9.93 14.81
N ILE A 68 5.14 10.19 13.53
CA ILE A 68 5.13 9.18 12.46
C ILE A 68 6.51 8.53 12.31
N LEU A 69 7.59 9.31 12.35
CA LEU A 69 8.95 8.78 12.30
C LEU A 69 9.24 7.86 13.49
N GLU A 70 8.86 8.26 14.72
CA GLU A 70 9.09 7.45 15.91
C GLU A 70 8.29 6.13 15.87
N ASP A 71 7.05 6.15 15.39
CA ASP A 71 6.26 4.93 15.18
C ASP A 71 6.91 4.02 14.12
N LEU A 72 7.38 4.56 13.00
CA LEU A 72 8.10 3.79 11.98
C LEU A 72 9.39 3.17 12.54
N ILE A 73 10.14 3.89 13.38
CA ILE A 73 11.34 3.37 14.07
C ILE A 73 10.97 2.24 15.04
N LYS A 74 9.85 2.38 15.75
CA LYS A 74 9.32 1.34 16.64
C LYS A 74 8.96 0.08 15.83
N PHE A 75 8.22 0.21 14.73
CA PHE A 75 7.88 -0.91 13.85
C PHE A 75 9.14 -1.56 13.25
N ARG A 76 10.12 -0.77 12.81
CA ARG A 76 11.40 -1.32 12.34
C ARG A 76 12.07 -2.21 13.39
N LYS A 77 12.08 -1.80 14.66
CA LYS A 77 12.67 -2.58 15.75
C LYS A 77 11.87 -3.83 16.12
N GLN A 78 10.56 -3.75 15.99
CA GLN A 78 9.64 -4.84 16.34
C GLN A 78 9.57 -5.91 15.24
N ILE A 79 9.55 -5.50 13.98
CA ILE A 79 9.31 -6.36 12.83
C ILE A 79 10.63 -6.78 12.18
N ASP A 80 11.61 -5.87 12.15
CA ASP A 80 12.90 -6.03 11.45
C ASP A 80 12.75 -6.47 9.98
N PRO A 81 12.04 -5.70 9.14
CA PRO A 81 11.66 -6.15 7.80
C PRO A 81 12.85 -6.21 6.84
N ASP A 82 12.85 -7.19 5.93
CA ASP A 82 13.80 -7.27 4.81
C ASP A 82 13.44 -6.29 3.69
N LEU A 83 12.15 -6.05 3.49
CA LEU A 83 11.60 -5.20 2.44
C LEU A 83 10.50 -4.31 2.98
N VAL A 84 10.57 -3.03 2.66
CA VAL A 84 9.51 -2.04 2.94
C VAL A 84 8.87 -1.60 1.62
N MET A 85 7.55 -1.70 1.55
CA MET A 85 6.76 -1.15 0.45
C MET A 85 6.00 0.07 0.96
N MET A 86 6.16 1.21 0.29
CA MET A 86 5.61 2.50 0.72
C MET A 86 5.10 3.32 -0.46
N PRO A 87 4.36 4.44 -0.24
CA PRO A 87 4.02 5.37 -1.31
C PRO A 87 5.26 5.96 -2.00
N SER A 88 5.09 6.44 -3.24
CA SER A 88 6.17 7.16 -3.95
C SER A 88 6.56 8.44 -3.21
N LEU A 89 7.85 8.80 -3.27
CA LEU A 89 8.36 10.09 -2.81
C LEU A 89 7.80 11.28 -3.63
N ASN A 90 7.26 10.99 -4.82
CA ASN A 90 6.63 11.95 -5.73
C ASN A 90 5.09 11.90 -5.68
N ASP A 91 4.50 11.24 -4.68
CA ASP A 91 3.05 11.23 -4.51
C ASP A 91 2.55 12.63 -4.14
N VAL A 92 1.54 13.12 -4.86
CA VAL A 92 0.99 14.47 -4.63
C VAL A 92 0.10 14.56 -3.39
N HIS A 93 -0.27 13.43 -2.80
CA HIS A 93 -1.05 13.44 -1.56
C HIS A 93 -0.11 13.69 -0.37
N GLN A 94 -0.35 14.77 0.37
CA GLN A 94 0.52 15.22 1.46
C GLN A 94 0.75 14.16 2.55
N ASP A 95 -0.24 13.31 2.86
CA ASP A 95 -0.10 12.26 3.87
C ASP A 95 0.80 11.13 3.35
N HIS A 96 0.63 10.73 2.08
CA HIS A 96 1.49 9.74 1.44
C HIS A 96 2.93 10.23 1.34
N ALA A 97 3.14 11.47 0.89
CA ALA A 97 4.47 12.09 0.84
C ALA A 97 5.12 12.12 2.24
N THR A 98 4.36 12.45 3.29
CA THR A 98 4.87 12.45 4.66
C THR A 98 5.33 11.05 5.08
N ILE A 99 4.49 10.02 4.89
CA ILE A 99 4.86 8.63 5.19
C ILE A 99 6.11 8.23 4.42
N ALA A 100 6.17 8.50 3.12
CA ALA A 100 7.29 8.12 2.27
C ALA A 100 8.61 8.74 2.75
N HIS A 101 8.63 10.05 3.01
CA HIS A 101 9.83 10.73 3.50
C HIS A 101 10.30 10.23 4.86
N GLU A 102 9.38 9.99 5.80
CA GLU A 102 9.74 9.51 7.13
C GLU A 102 10.13 8.01 7.09
N ALA A 103 9.53 7.21 6.21
CA ALA A 103 9.91 5.82 6.02
C ALA A 103 11.35 5.66 5.48
N VAL A 104 11.78 6.50 4.53
CA VAL A 104 13.18 6.50 4.06
C VAL A 104 14.15 6.78 5.20
N ARG A 105 13.78 7.67 6.12
CA ARG A 105 14.58 7.98 7.33
C ARG A 105 14.60 6.84 8.33
N ALA A 106 13.43 6.23 8.58
CA ALA A 106 13.28 5.14 9.54
C ALA A 106 13.99 3.85 9.08
N PHE A 107 13.91 3.51 7.79
CA PHE A 107 14.38 2.25 7.22
C PHE A 107 15.67 2.39 6.39
N LYS A 108 16.63 3.21 6.84
CA LYS A 108 17.89 3.53 6.12
C LYS A 108 18.69 2.32 5.66
N ASN A 109 18.60 1.21 6.36
CA ASN A 109 19.37 -0.02 6.14
C ASN A 109 18.48 -1.19 5.66
N ARG A 110 17.37 -0.88 4.97
CA ARG A 110 16.43 -1.87 4.44
C ARG A 110 16.19 -1.66 2.95
N ASN A 111 15.76 -2.71 2.29
CA ASN A 111 15.25 -2.61 0.93
C ASN A 111 13.96 -1.79 0.93
N ILE A 112 13.84 -0.84 0.01
CA ILE A 112 12.68 0.05 -0.07
C ILE A 112 12.20 0.14 -1.52
N LEU A 113 10.95 -0.26 -1.74
CA LEU A 113 10.22 -0.11 -2.99
C LEU A 113 9.03 0.82 -2.80
N CYS A 114 8.79 1.71 -3.75
CA CYS A 114 7.58 2.53 -3.78
C CYS A 114 6.57 1.93 -4.76
N TYR A 115 5.34 1.70 -4.30
CA TYR A 115 4.27 1.21 -5.15
C TYR A 115 3.63 2.32 -5.98
N GLU A 116 3.11 1.95 -7.15
CA GLU A 116 2.42 2.87 -8.06
C GLU A 116 1.00 3.18 -7.58
N LEU A 117 0.70 4.48 -7.46
CA LEU A 117 -0.66 5.01 -7.37
C LEU A 117 -0.88 5.94 -8.58
N ALA A 118 -1.29 5.37 -9.70
CA ALA A 118 -1.31 6.04 -11.00
C ALA A 118 -2.08 7.37 -11.02
N TRP A 119 -3.07 7.54 -10.13
CA TRP A 119 -3.85 8.77 -10.00
C TRP A 119 -3.17 9.87 -9.18
N ASN A 120 -2.12 9.53 -8.40
CA ASN A 120 -1.35 10.46 -7.58
C ASN A 120 0.09 10.65 -8.06
N ASN A 121 0.60 9.70 -8.85
CA ASN A 121 2.01 9.71 -9.26
C ASN A 121 2.16 10.31 -10.66
N PHE A 122 2.25 11.64 -10.77
CA PHE A 122 2.54 12.32 -12.05
C PHE A 122 4.00 12.15 -12.49
N LYS A 123 4.89 11.80 -11.56
CA LYS A 123 6.25 11.34 -11.81
C LYS A 123 6.42 10.02 -11.09
N PHE A 124 6.82 9.00 -11.82
CA PHE A 124 7.02 7.66 -11.28
C PHE A 124 8.07 6.92 -12.12
N SER A 125 9.15 6.46 -11.49
CA SER A 125 10.17 5.64 -12.14
C SER A 125 9.73 4.18 -12.16
N MET A 126 9.81 3.57 -13.32
CA MET A 126 9.45 2.15 -13.50
C MET A 126 10.70 1.29 -13.43
N ASP A 127 11.24 1.12 -12.21
CA ASP A 127 12.56 0.54 -12.00
C ASP A 127 12.52 -0.98 -11.78
N TYR A 128 11.45 -1.48 -11.14
CA TYR A 128 11.34 -2.87 -10.76
C TYR A 128 9.95 -3.42 -11.05
N PHE A 129 9.89 -4.49 -11.84
CA PHE A 129 8.64 -5.13 -12.25
C PHE A 129 8.48 -6.47 -11.55
N ILE A 130 7.33 -6.67 -10.92
CA ILE A 130 6.93 -7.95 -10.36
C ILE A 130 5.83 -8.55 -11.24
N THR A 131 6.14 -9.64 -11.92
CA THR A 131 5.14 -10.37 -12.73
C THR A 131 4.08 -10.97 -11.81
N VAL A 132 2.83 -10.80 -12.18
CA VAL A 132 1.67 -11.36 -11.47
C VAL A 132 0.82 -12.18 -12.44
N THR A 133 -0.01 -13.07 -11.92
CA THR A 133 -0.96 -13.87 -12.68
C THR A 133 -2.37 -13.33 -12.53
N ASP A 134 -3.32 -13.80 -13.33
CA ASP A 134 -4.74 -13.47 -13.17
C ASP A 134 -5.26 -13.87 -11.78
N GLU A 135 -4.76 -14.98 -11.22
CA GLU A 135 -5.08 -15.41 -9.85
C GLU A 135 -4.66 -14.37 -8.81
N HIS A 136 -3.41 -13.85 -8.90
CA HIS A 136 -2.91 -12.81 -7.98
C HIS A 136 -3.71 -11.51 -8.10
N LEU A 137 -4.14 -11.15 -9.33
CA LEU A 137 -5.01 -10.00 -9.56
C LEU A 137 -6.41 -10.24 -8.99
N GLY A 138 -6.97 -11.45 -9.14
CA GLY A 138 -8.24 -11.84 -8.54
C GLY A 138 -8.24 -11.65 -7.01
N VAL A 139 -7.17 -12.08 -6.33
CA VAL A 139 -7.03 -11.86 -4.88
C VAL A 139 -6.97 -10.38 -4.54
N LYS A 140 -6.21 -9.57 -5.30
CA LYS A 140 -6.14 -8.11 -5.12
C LYS A 140 -7.52 -7.45 -5.31
N ILE A 141 -8.26 -7.83 -6.36
CA ILE A 141 -9.60 -7.32 -6.63
C ILE A 141 -10.57 -7.68 -5.51
N ASN A 142 -10.53 -8.93 -5.04
CA ASN A 142 -11.36 -9.38 -3.91
C ASN A 142 -11.02 -8.62 -2.62
N ALA A 143 -9.75 -8.33 -2.35
CA ALA A 143 -9.35 -7.53 -1.21
C ALA A 143 -9.84 -6.08 -1.33
N LEU A 144 -9.72 -5.47 -2.51
CA LEU A 144 -10.23 -4.12 -2.75
C LEU A 144 -11.76 -4.06 -2.62
N SER A 145 -12.49 -5.13 -3.00
CA SER A 145 -13.95 -5.19 -2.91
C SER A 145 -14.49 -5.16 -1.48
N GLU A 146 -13.65 -5.43 -0.48
CA GLU A 146 -14.04 -5.31 0.93
C GLU A 146 -14.17 -3.83 1.38
N TYR A 147 -13.57 -2.88 0.65
CA TYR A 147 -13.73 -1.46 0.91
C TYR A 147 -15.03 -0.91 0.33
N LYS A 148 -16.18 -1.45 0.77
CA LYS A 148 -17.54 -1.12 0.26
C LYS A 148 -17.86 0.36 0.34
N SER A 149 -17.39 1.03 1.40
CA SER A 149 -17.57 2.47 1.58
C SER A 149 -16.81 3.31 0.54
N GLN A 150 -15.77 2.75 -0.10
CA GLN A 150 -14.89 3.47 -1.03
C GLN A 150 -15.17 3.13 -2.50
N ILE A 151 -15.54 1.90 -2.80
CA ILE A 151 -15.74 1.44 -4.20
C ILE A 151 -16.76 2.27 -4.94
N ALA A 152 -17.84 2.66 -4.27
CA ALA A 152 -18.93 3.44 -4.88
C ALA A 152 -18.49 4.83 -5.40
N ILE A 153 -17.34 5.34 -4.88
CA ILE A 153 -16.85 6.70 -5.16
C ILE A 153 -15.44 6.74 -5.76
N ARG A 154 -14.79 5.57 -5.93
CA ARG A 154 -13.39 5.46 -6.34
C ARG A 154 -13.22 4.50 -7.51
N ASN A 155 -13.16 5.01 -8.73
CA ASN A 155 -13.00 4.21 -9.95
C ASN A 155 -11.67 3.44 -10.01
N TYR A 156 -10.61 3.93 -9.36
CA TYR A 156 -9.31 3.27 -9.32
C TYR A 156 -9.28 1.96 -8.48
N ALA A 157 -10.35 1.67 -7.73
CA ALA A 157 -10.52 0.40 -7.03
C ALA A 157 -11.28 -0.65 -7.87
N SER A 158 -11.73 -0.30 -9.08
CA SER A 158 -12.46 -1.22 -9.94
C SER A 158 -11.58 -2.35 -10.50
N GLU A 159 -12.20 -3.49 -10.77
CA GLU A 159 -11.54 -4.62 -11.45
C GLU A 159 -10.94 -4.20 -12.78
N GLU A 160 -11.69 -3.42 -13.58
CA GLU A 160 -11.25 -2.92 -14.87
C GLU A 160 -9.97 -2.10 -14.74
N PHE A 161 -9.91 -1.17 -13.78
CA PHE A 161 -8.72 -0.35 -13.56
C PHE A 161 -7.51 -1.21 -13.17
N VAL A 162 -7.69 -2.12 -12.19
CA VAL A 162 -6.61 -2.99 -11.69
C VAL A 162 -6.05 -3.86 -12.80
N LYS A 163 -6.91 -4.51 -13.59
CA LYS A 163 -6.48 -5.38 -14.71
C LYS A 163 -5.83 -4.57 -15.83
N SER A 164 -6.40 -3.42 -16.19
CA SER A 164 -5.86 -2.56 -17.26
C SER A 164 -4.47 -2.05 -16.92
N LEU A 165 -4.26 -1.54 -15.70
CA LEU A 165 -2.95 -1.08 -15.26
C LEU A 165 -1.92 -2.21 -15.26
N ALA A 166 -2.26 -3.38 -14.69
CA ALA A 166 -1.39 -4.54 -14.67
C ALA A 166 -1.05 -5.05 -16.08
N ARG A 167 -2.00 -4.98 -17.03
CA ARG A 167 -1.78 -5.33 -18.45
C ARG A 167 -0.81 -4.37 -19.12
N VAL A 168 -0.97 -3.06 -18.91
CA VAL A 168 -0.05 -2.05 -19.44
C VAL A 168 1.37 -2.30 -18.92
N ARG A 169 1.53 -2.54 -17.62
CA ARG A 169 2.85 -2.79 -17.02
C ARG A 169 3.44 -4.13 -17.47
N GLY A 170 2.62 -5.16 -17.63
CA GLY A 170 3.05 -6.44 -18.20
C GLY A 170 3.57 -6.32 -19.63
N SER A 171 2.88 -5.54 -20.47
CA SER A 171 3.28 -5.33 -21.88
C SER A 171 4.67 -4.72 -22.02
N GLN A 172 5.08 -3.85 -21.10
CA GLN A 172 6.39 -3.20 -21.12
C GLN A 172 7.56 -4.17 -20.95
N ILE A 173 7.30 -5.36 -20.38
CA ILE A 173 8.30 -6.42 -20.14
C ILE A 173 7.95 -7.73 -20.84
N GLN A 174 7.04 -7.71 -21.82
CA GLN A 174 6.57 -8.87 -22.57
C GLN A 174 6.00 -9.98 -21.66
N ARG A 175 5.24 -9.59 -20.66
CA ARG A 175 4.47 -10.46 -19.77
C ARG A 175 2.99 -10.11 -19.83
N GLU A 176 2.16 -11.03 -19.39
CA GLU A 176 0.71 -10.81 -19.40
C GLU A 176 0.30 -9.70 -18.43
N TYR A 177 0.78 -9.81 -17.18
CA TYR A 177 0.52 -8.82 -16.13
C TYR A 177 1.78 -8.58 -15.31
N ALA A 178 1.94 -7.34 -14.86
CA ALA A 178 2.95 -6.96 -13.88
C ALA A 178 2.44 -5.81 -12.99
N GLU A 179 3.02 -5.69 -11.81
CA GLU A 179 3.00 -4.48 -10.99
C GLU A 179 4.40 -3.88 -11.00
N VAL A 180 4.49 -2.56 -10.93
CA VAL A 180 5.75 -1.83 -11.06
C VAL A 180 6.04 -1.02 -9.81
N PHE A 181 7.32 -0.83 -9.52
CA PHE A 181 7.81 -0.14 -8.33
C PHE A 181 8.97 0.78 -8.69
N GLU A 182 9.05 1.93 -8.00
CA GLU A 182 10.28 2.73 -7.93
C GLU A 182 11.21 2.07 -6.90
N VAL A 183 12.50 2.05 -7.20
CA VAL A 183 13.53 1.57 -6.27
C VAL A 183 14.14 2.75 -5.54
N VAL A 184 13.88 2.86 -4.23
CA VAL A 184 14.62 3.81 -3.39
C VAL A 184 15.96 3.21 -2.98
N ARG A 185 15.95 1.92 -2.63
CA ARG A 185 17.16 1.21 -2.23
C ARG A 185 16.98 -0.30 -2.36
N LEU A 186 18.00 -0.96 -2.88
CA LEU A 186 18.20 -2.40 -2.75
C LEU A 186 19.59 -2.63 -2.16
N ILE A 187 19.67 -3.51 -1.17
CA ILE A 187 20.88 -3.89 -0.43
C ILE A 187 21.03 -5.40 -0.60
N ASP A 188 22.20 -5.82 -1.05
CA ASP A 188 22.59 -7.22 -1.20
C ASP A 188 23.01 -7.82 0.15
#